data_3e8b8f4c8898750dcecfa7125ffa688c
#
_entry.id   3e8b8f4c8898750dcecfa7125ffa688c
#
_cell.length_a   1.000
_cell.length_b   1.000
_cell.length_c   1.000
_cell.angle_alpha   90.00
_cell.angle_beta   90.00
_cell.angle_gamma   90.00
#
_symmetry.space_group_name_H-M   'P 1'
#
loop_
_entity.id
_entity.type
_entity.pdbx_description
1 polymer ?
#
loop_
_entity_poly.entity_id
_entity_poly.type
_entity_poly.pdbx_seq_one_letter_code
_entity_poly.pdbx_strand_id
1 'polypeptide(L)'
;MPSPSCARGWFAEKVAGCLATLLLVGVSHADQQNDPALQSVVQQAINEAECFTDHYDSAVWYTLMEPRLRNIVKERDERMEILKQVYCETHRAGQTRLPPGLVMGVIQVESRFERYAVSSAAAVGLMQVMPFWPEKLGMRRYELVRIAPNIRMGCAILRFYLEYEHNDVRRALARYNGSIGRRDYPDKVISAWTRWNGADDLGFPPAQTRARQ
;
A
#
# COMPACT_ATOMS: atom_id res chain seq x y z
N MET A 1 -31.49 28.53 -57.28
CA MET A 1 -30.76 27.27 -57.05
C MET A 1 -29.39 27.62 -56.57
N PRO A 2 -29.08 27.43 -55.30
CA PRO A 2 -27.68 27.36 -54.86
C PRO A 2 -27.38 25.97 -54.25
N SER A 3 -26.20 25.48 -54.53
CA SER A 3 -25.60 24.20 -54.16
C SER A 3 -25.28 24.09 -52.65
N PRO A 4 -25.28 22.89 -52.06
CA PRO A 4 -24.94 22.73 -50.67
C PRO A 4 -23.41 22.65 -50.45
N SER A 5 -22.93 23.43 -49.51
CA SER A 5 -21.56 23.44 -49.00
C SER A 5 -21.27 22.23 -48.13
N CYS A 6 -20.18 21.57 -48.41
CA CYS A 6 -19.60 20.43 -47.70
C CYS A 6 -19.04 20.86 -46.33
N ALA A 7 -19.61 20.38 -45.24
CA ALA A 7 -18.98 20.40 -43.93
C ALA A 7 -18.18 19.10 -43.74
N ARG A 8 -16.89 19.16 -43.88
CA ARG A 8 -15.94 18.10 -43.50
C ARG A 8 -15.14 18.53 -42.26
N GLY A 9 -15.09 17.64 -41.29
CA GLY A 9 -13.90 17.54 -40.45
C GLY A 9 -14.06 18.00 -39.00
N TRP A 10 -14.55 17.12 -38.13
CA TRP A 10 -14.19 17.19 -36.70
C TRP A 10 -14.38 15.83 -36.01
N PHE A 11 -13.56 14.86 -36.36
CA PHE A 11 -13.48 13.59 -35.61
C PHE A 11 -12.11 12.92 -35.85
N ALA A 12 -11.02 13.49 -35.38
CA ALA A 12 -9.71 12.81 -35.47
C ALA A 12 -8.67 13.22 -34.41
N GLU A 13 -9.04 13.62 -33.20
CA GLU A 13 -7.99 13.97 -32.21
C GLU A 13 -8.23 13.50 -30.76
N LYS A 14 -9.00 12.45 -30.53
CA LYS A 14 -9.20 11.94 -29.14
C LYS A 14 -8.81 10.49 -28.90
N VAL A 15 -8.12 9.82 -29.80
CA VAL A 15 -7.74 8.41 -29.60
C VAL A 15 -6.26 8.23 -29.24
N ALA A 16 -5.39 9.23 -29.41
CA ALA A 16 -3.96 9.12 -29.14
C ALA A 16 -3.56 9.25 -27.65
N GLY A 17 -4.45 9.76 -26.79
CA GLY A 17 -4.15 10.02 -25.38
C GLY A 17 -4.30 8.83 -24.44
N CYS A 18 -5.01 7.78 -24.85
CA CYS A 18 -5.35 6.66 -23.95
C CYS A 18 -4.36 5.49 -24.00
N LEU A 19 -3.57 5.36 -25.06
CA LEU A 19 -2.59 4.25 -25.18
C LEU A 19 -1.26 4.50 -24.47
N ALA A 20 -0.86 5.77 -24.27
CA ALA A 20 0.41 6.10 -23.62
C ALA A 20 0.38 5.89 -22.10
N THR A 21 -0.77 5.96 -21.46
CA THR A 21 -0.92 5.79 -19.99
C THR A 21 -0.92 4.32 -19.56
N LEU A 22 -1.27 3.38 -20.45
CA LEU A 22 -1.28 1.94 -20.15
C LEU A 22 0.13 1.32 -20.18
N LEU A 23 1.07 1.87 -20.94
CA LEU A 23 2.42 1.32 -21.06
C LEU A 23 3.33 1.66 -19.87
N LEU A 24 3.06 2.75 -19.13
CA LEU A 24 3.88 3.16 -17.99
C LEU A 24 3.56 2.40 -16.70
N VAL A 25 2.37 1.84 -16.57
CA VAL A 25 1.98 1.03 -15.40
C VAL A 25 2.61 -0.37 -15.45
N GLY A 26 2.89 -0.89 -16.65
CA GLY A 26 3.47 -2.22 -16.83
C GLY A 26 4.95 -2.34 -16.44
N VAL A 27 5.73 -1.27 -16.57
CA VAL A 27 7.19 -1.31 -16.35
C VAL A 27 7.55 -1.40 -14.87
N SER A 28 6.80 -0.74 -13.99
CA SER A 28 7.12 -0.69 -12.58
C SER A 28 6.73 -1.96 -11.80
N HIS A 29 5.67 -2.67 -12.23
CA HIS A 29 5.33 -3.97 -11.64
C HIS A 29 6.25 -5.08 -12.12
N ALA A 30 6.82 -4.97 -13.32
CA ALA A 30 7.83 -5.89 -13.84
C ALA A 30 9.15 -5.82 -13.04
N ASP A 31 9.52 -4.63 -12.56
CA ASP A 31 10.68 -4.44 -11.69
C ASP A 31 10.47 -5.15 -10.34
N GLN A 32 9.32 -4.98 -9.69
CA GLN A 32 8.99 -5.70 -8.46
C GLN A 32 8.98 -7.22 -8.67
N GLN A 33 8.43 -7.67 -9.79
CA GLN A 33 8.32 -9.09 -10.08
C GLN A 33 9.67 -9.78 -10.22
N ASN A 34 10.70 -9.08 -10.68
CA ASN A 34 11.99 -9.65 -11.03
C ASN A 34 13.11 -9.33 -10.03
N ASP A 35 12.80 -8.67 -8.90
CA ASP A 35 13.77 -8.35 -7.85
C ASP A 35 13.95 -9.54 -6.88
N PRO A 36 15.10 -10.28 -6.91
CA PRO A 36 15.31 -11.42 -6.05
C PRO A 36 15.45 -11.03 -4.57
N ALA A 37 15.97 -9.83 -4.27
CA ALA A 37 16.12 -9.36 -2.89
C ALA A 37 14.75 -9.09 -2.29
N LEU A 38 13.86 -8.42 -3.03
CA LEU A 38 12.48 -8.22 -2.61
C LEU A 38 11.74 -9.55 -2.43
N GLN A 39 11.94 -10.52 -3.34
CA GLN A 39 11.33 -11.86 -3.20
C GLN A 39 11.78 -12.55 -1.91
N SER A 40 13.08 -12.51 -1.59
CA SER A 40 13.62 -13.10 -0.36
C SER A 40 12.99 -12.47 0.90
N VAL A 41 12.87 -11.15 0.95
CA VAL A 41 12.26 -10.42 2.08
C VAL A 41 10.79 -10.78 2.26
N VAL A 42 10.03 -10.85 1.18
CA VAL A 42 8.60 -11.22 1.25
C VAL A 42 8.43 -12.68 1.65
N GLN A 43 9.28 -13.60 1.15
CA GLN A 43 9.27 -15.01 1.56
C GLN A 43 9.58 -15.17 3.06
N GLN A 44 10.59 -14.47 3.55
CA GLN A 44 10.94 -14.49 4.97
C GLN A 44 9.76 -13.96 5.82
N ALA A 45 9.14 -12.85 5.44
CA ALA A 45 8.02 -12.30 6.17
C ALA A 45 6.82 -13.26 6.26
N ILE A 46 6.56 -14.05 5.21
CA ILE A 46 5.48 -15.05 5.22
C ILE A 46 5.82 -16.23 6.15
N ASN A 47 7.08 -16.66 6.19
CA ASN A 47 7.51 -17.77 7.04
C ASN A 47 7.53 -17.38 8.53
N GLU A 48 7.84 -16.12 8.85
CA GLU A 48 7.89 -15.59 10.22
C GLU A 48 6.50 -15.09 10.67
N ALA A 49 5.54 -15.99 10.79
CA ALA A 49 4.14 -15.63 11.04
C ALA A 49 3.82 -15.21 12.49
N GLU A 50 4.73 -15.41 13.43
CA GLU A 50 4.45 -15.13 14.84
C GLU A 50 4.52 -13.64 15.17
N CYS A 51 3.53 -13.17 15.91
CA CYS A 51 3.43 -11.82 16.42
C CYS A 51 3.68 -11.81 17.92
N PHE A 52 4.83 -11.28 18.35
CA PHE A 52 5.08 -10.97 19.75
C PHE A 52 4.41 -9.62 20.07
N THR A 53 3.26 -9.65 20.75
CA THR A 53 2.60 -8.43 21.19
C THR A 53 2.97 -8.16 22.65
N ASP A 54 3.57 -6.99 22.92
CA ASP A 54 3.50 -6.40 24.24
C ASP A 54 2.03 -6.10 24.57
N HIS A 55 1.53 -6.65 25.65
CA HIS A 55 0.10 -6.52 26.00
C HIS A 55 -0.29 -5.07 26.32
N TYR A 56 0.60 -4.26 26.84
CA TYR A 56 0.30 -2.87 27.21
C TYR A 56 0.24 -1.98 25.98
N ASP A 57 1.24 -2.04 25.11
CA ASP A 57 1.30 -1.23 23.91
C ASP A 57 0.18 -1.60 22.92
N SER A 58 -0.15 -2.89 22.82
CA SER A 58 -1.24 -3.35 21.98
C SER A 58 -2.60 -2.88 22.49
N ALA A 59 -2.84 -2.83 23.82
CA ALA A 59 -4.08 -2.33 24.41
C ALA A 59 -4.28 -0.83 24.12
N VAL A 60 -3.22 -0.03 24.22
CA VAL A 60 -3.26 1.39 23.85
C VAL A 60 -3.56 1.56 22.36
N TRP A 61 -2.89 0.79 21.50
CA TRP A 61 -3.14 0.78 20.06
C TRP A 61 -4.63 0.52 19.73
N TYR A 62 -5.21 -0.56 20.28
CA TYR A 62 -6.62 -0.88 20.03
C TYR A 62 -7.56 0.21 20.52
N THR A 63 -7.30 0.76 21.70
CA THR A 63 -8.13 1.83 22.30
C THR A 63 -8.16 3.06 21.41
N LEU A 64 -7.04 3.42 20.79
CA LEU A 64 -6.95 4.60 19.93
C LEU A 64 -7.51 4.36 18.52
N MET A 65 -7.27 3.17 17.93
CA MET A 65 -7.53 2.93 16.53
C MET A 65 -8.90 2.31 16.24
N GLU A 66 -9.44 1.49 17.15
CA GLU A 66 -10.73 0.84 16.92
C GLU A 66 -11.87 1.85 16.69
N PRO A 67 -12.03 2.91 17.49
CA PRO A 67 -13.09 3.89 17.26
C PRO A 67 -12.97 4.61 15.91
N ARG A 68 -11.74 4.84 15.44
CA ARG A 68 -11.48 5.50 14.15
C ARG A 68 -11.82 4.58 12.98
N LEU A 69 -11.49 3.30 13.08
CA LEU A 69 -11.74 2.32 12.03
C LEU A 69 -13.21 1.86 11.98
N ARG A 70 -13.96 1.95 13.09
CA ARG A 70 -15.37 1.53 13.21
C ARG A 70 -16.29 2.20 12.20
N ASN A 71 -16.01 3.44 11.83
CA ASN A 71 -16.80 4.17 10.86
C ASN A 71 -16.59 3.66 9.42
N ILE A 72 -15.48 2.99 9.15
CA ILE A 72 -15.08 2.49 7.83
C ILE A 72 -15.40 0.98 7.73
N VAL A 73 -14.87 0.16 8.62
CA VAL A 73 -15.08 -1.28 8.67
C VAL A 73 -16.16 -1.60 9.70
N LYS A 74 -17.33 -2.05 9.27
CA LYS A 74 -18.50 -2.23 10.15
C LYS A 74 -18.41 -3.53 10.99
N GLU A 75 -17.87 -4.59 10.41
CA GLU A 75 -17.71 -5.86 11.09
C GLU A 75 -16.60 -5.78 12.15
N ARG A 76 -16.95 -6.10 13.40
CA ARG A 76 -16.03 -5.95 14.53
C ARG A 76 -14.82 -6.88 14.42
N ASP A 77 -15.06 -8.13 14.07
CA ASP A 77 -13.98 -9.14 14.01
C ASP A 77 -12.99 -8.81 12.89
N GLU A 78 -13.48 -8.38 11.74
CA GLU A 78 -12.64 -7.89 10.64
C GLU A 78 -11.80 -6.67 11.07
N ARG A 79 -12.41 -5.71 11.74
CA ARG A 79 -11.73 -4.52 12.28
C ARG A 79 -10.60 -4.90 13.21
N MET A 80 -10.88 -5.81 14.15
CA MET A 80 -9.90 -6.25 15.16
C MET A 80 -8.77 -7.05 14.51
N GLU A 81 -9.06 -7.87 13.50
CA GLU A 81 -8.04 -8.60 12.77
C GLU A 81 -7.12 -7.66 11.98
N ILE A 82 -7.67 -6.64 11.30
CA ILE A 82 -6.88 -5.61 10.61
C ILE A 82 -5.96 -4.90 11.60
N LEU A 83 -6.49 -4.41 12.71
CA LEU A 83 -5.71 -3.69 13.71
C LEU A 83 -4.62 -4.57 14.33
N LYS A 84 -4.95 -5.82 14.65
CA LYS A 84 -3.98 -6.81 15.14
C LYS A 84 -2.85 -7.00 14.15
N GLN A 85 -3.18 -7.21 12.89
CA GLN A 85 -2.17 -7.51 11.89
C GLN A 85 -1.28 -6.28 11.59
N VAL A 86 -1.86 -5.08 11.52
CA VAL A 86 -1.07 -3.85 11.38
C VAL A 86 -0.11 -3.68 12.57
N TYR A 87 -0.60 -3.85 13.80
CA TYR A 87 0.25 -3.78 14.99
C TYR A 87 1.41 -4.77 14.91
N CYS A 88 1.11 -6.03 14.60
CA CYS A 88 2.12 -7.08 14.49
C CYS A 88 3.21 -6.74 13.46
N GLU A 89 2.81 -6.34 12.27
CA GLU A 89 3.77 -6.08 11.19
C GLU A 89 4.59 -4.81 11.42
N THR A 90 4.10 -3.87 12.18
CA THR A 90 4.81 -2.62 12.49
C THR A 90 5.75 -2.73 13.70
N HIS A 91 5.58 -3.76 14.55
CA HIS A 91 6.36 -3.98 15.78
C HIS A 91 7.23 -5.25 15.72
N ARG A 92 7.56 -5.73 14.53
CA ARG A 92 8.44 -6.91 14.39
C ARG A 92 9.83 -6.64 14.95
N ALA A 93 10.28 -7.52 15.84
CA ALA A 93 11.62 -7.45 16.40
C ALA A 93 12.70 -7.65 15.33
N GLY A 94 13.81 -6.90 15.44
CA GLY A 94 14.96 -7.05 14.54
C GLY A 94 14.77 -6.52 13.12
N GLN A 95 13.62 -5.93 12.80
CA GLN A 95 13.35 -5.34 11.49
C GLN A 95 13.22 -3.81 11.57
N THR A 96 13.46 -3.13 10.44
CA THR A 96 13.21 -1.69 10.34
C THR A 96 11.75 -1.39 10.68
N ARG A 97 11.54 -0.50 11.64
CA ARG A 97 10.19 -0.15 12.11
C ARG A 97 9.39 0.56 11.02
N LEU A 98 8.17 0.09 10.80
CA LEU A 98 7.18 0.80 10.01
C LEU A 98 6.30 1.64 10.93
N PRO A 99 6.06 2.95 10.64
CA PRO A 99 5.06 3.70 11.36
C PRO A 99 3.66 3.09 11.18
N PRO A 100 2.93 2.74 12.25
CA PRO A 100 1.59 2.14 12.12
C PRO A 100 0.61 3.03 11.35
N GLY A 101 0.66 4.35 11.58
CA GLY A 101 -0.16 5.33 10.86
C GLY A 101 0.15 5.37 9.36
N LEU A 102 1.41 5.16 8.95
CA LEU A 102 1.77 5.04 7.55
C LEU A 102 1.10 3.81 6.90
N VAL A 103 1.14 2.66 7.57
CA VAL A 103 0.50 1.43 7.06
C VAL A 103 -1.01 1.61 6.95
N MET A 104 -1.66 2.21 7.97
CA MET A 104 -3.08 2.57 7.91
C MET A 104 -3.39 3.53 6.76
N GLY A 105 -2.50 4.51 6.51
CA GLY A 105 -2.60 5.44 5.38
C GLY A 105 -2.51 4.74 4.03
N VAL A 106 -1.59 3.78 3.88
CA VAL A 106 -1.49 2.94 2.67
C VAL A 106 -2.77 2.16 2.46
N ILE A 107 -3.25 1.39 3.46
CA ILE A 107 -4.49 0.61 3.35
C ILE A 107 -5.68 1.51 2.96
N GLN A 108 -5.77 2.70 3.57
CA GLN A 108 -6.85 3.64 3.25
C GLN A 108 -6.82 4.12 1.78
N VAL A 109 -5.64 4.38 1.24
CA VAL A 109 -5.49 4.86 -0.15
C VAL A 109 -5.67 3.72 -1.14
N GLU A 110 -5.16 2.54 -0.84
CA GLU A 110 -5.18 1.37 -1.72
C GLU A 110 -6.58 0.76 -1.87
N SER A 111 -7.27 0.52 -0.76
CA SER A 111 -8.52 -0.23 -0.77
C SER A 111 -9.68 0.43 -0.01
N ARG A 112 -9.43 1.53 0.71
CA ARG A 112 -10.38 2.08 1.70
C ARG A 112 -10.79 1.05 2.76
N PHE A 113 -9.88 0.14 3.11
CA PHE A 113 -10.11 -1.01 4.00
C PHE A 113 -11.05 -2.09 3.44
N GLU A 114 -11.28 -2.10 2.13
CA GLU A 114 -12.07 -3.16 1.48
C GLU A 114 -11.16 -4.36 1.18
N ARG A 115 -11.32 -5.44 1.94
CA ARG A 115 -10.45 -6.64 1.82
C ARG A 115 -10.59 -7.39 0.50
N TYR A 116 -11.71 -7.22 -0.20
CA TYR A 116 -11.99 -7.86 -1.48
C TYR A 116 -11.73 -6.93 -2.68
N ALA A 117 -11.17 -5.75 -2.45
CA ALA A 117 -10.87 -4.82 -3.52
C ALA A 117 -9.94 -5.43 -4.57
N VAL A 118 -10.28 -5.22 -5.84
CA VAL A 118 -9.46 -5.62 -6.99
C VAL A 118 -9.32 -4.41 -7.92
N SER A 119 -8.08 -4.02 -8.21
CA SER A 119 -7.82 -2.91 -9.13
C SER A 119 -7.88 -3.34 -10.60
N SER A 120 -7.90 -2.36 -11.50
CA SER A 120 -7.79 -2.61 -12.95
C SER A 120 -6.47 -3.29 -13.35
N ALA A 121 -5.41 -3.14 -12.53
CA ALA A 121 -4.13 -3.82 -12.70
C ALA A 121 -4.07 -5.20 -12.01
N ALA A 122 -5.23 -5.71 -11.54
CA ALA A 122 -5.38 -6.97 -10.81
C ALA A 122 -4.70 -7.02 -9.43
N ALA A 123 -4.30 -5.89 -8.85
CA ALA A 123 -3.87 -5.85 -7.45
C ALA A 123 -5.04 -6.16 -6.51
N VAL A 124 -4.80 -6.86 -5.40
CA VAL A 124 -5.85 -7.45 -4.57
C VAL A 124 -5.70 -7.08 -3.10
N GLY A 125 -6.82 -6.82 -2.45
CA GLY A 125 -6.98 -6.76 -1.01
C GLY A 125 -6.58 -5.43 -0.37
N LEU A 126 -6.43 -5.45 0.95
CA LEU A 126 -6.24 -4.25 1.79
C LEU A 126 -5.06 -3.37 1.34
N MET A 127 -3.92 -3.96 1.05
CA MET A 127 -2.71 -3.27 0.63
C MET A 127 -2.44 -3.39 -0.88
N GLN A 128 -3.43 -3.85 -1.66
CA GLN A 128 -3.35 -3.98 -3.13
C GLN A 128 -2.09 -4.71 -3.60
N VAL A 129 -1.89 -5.91 -3.05
CA VAL A 129 -0.74 -6.75 -3.40
C VAL A 129 -0.96 -7.40 -4.76
N MET A 130 0.08 -7.42 -5.60
CA MET A 130 0.01 -8.01 -6.93
C MET A 130 -0.08 -9.53 -6.88
N PRO A 131 -0.89 -10.19 -7.74
CA PRO A 131 -1.15 -11.62 -7.69
C PRO A 131 0.04 -12.52 -8.05
N PHE A 132 1.09 -11.99 -8.64
CA PHE A 132 2.32 -12.74 -8.86
C PHE A 132 3.07 -13.08 -7.55
N TRP A 133 2.83 -12.33 -6.46
CA TRP A 133 3.48 -12.58 -5.18
C TRP A 133 3.12 -13.94 -4.59
N PRO A 134 1.84 -14.30 -4.35
CA PRO A 134 1.51 -15.64 -3.88
C PRO A 134 2.00 -16.74 -4.82
N GLU A 135 1.96 -16.56 -6.13
CA GLU A 135 2.45 -17.55 -7.10
C GLU A 135 3.96 -17.83 -6.91
N LYS A 136 4.79 -16.79 -6.76
CA LYS A 136 6.24 -16.92 -6.50
C LYS A 136 6.56 -17.54 -5.14
N LEU A 137 5.68 -17.40 -4.17
CA LEU A 137 5.82 -17.93 -2.81
C LEU A 137 5.19 -19.32 -2.64
N GLY A 138 4.71 -19.96 -3.72
CA GLY A 138 4.01 -21.24 -3.66
C GLY A 138 2.67 -21.18 -2.92
N MET A 139 2.08 -19.99 -2.80
CA MET A 139 0.79 -19.74 -2.16
C MET A 139 -0.33 -19.64 -3.21
N ARG A 140 -1.57 -19.78 -2.78
CA ARG A 140 -2.73 -19.62 -3.67
C ARG A 140 -3.17 -18.17 -3.74
N ARG A 141 -3.65 -17.71 -4.89
CA ARG A 141 -4.10 -16.33 -5.13
C ARG A 141 -5.16 -15.85 -4.12
N TYR A 142 -6.03 -16.73 -3.64
CA TYR A 142 -7.05 -16.35 -2.67
C TYR A 142 -6.47 -15.92 -1.32
N GLU A 143 -5.21 -16.22 -1.02
CA GLU A 143 -4.55 -15.72 0.19
C GLU A 143 -4.51 -14.17 0.23
N LEU A 144 -4.55 -13.53 -0.93
CA LEU A 144 -4.57 -12.06 -1.00
C LEU A 144 -5.86 -11.40 -0.49
N VAL A 145 -6.97 -12.11 -0.40
CA VAL A 145 -8.20 -11.56 0.22
C VAL A 145 -8.26 -11.85 1.73
N ARG A 146 -7.28 -12.60 2.26
CA ARG A 146 -7.15 -12.81 3.70
C ARG A 146 -6.35 -11.66 4.31
N ILE A 147 -6.81 -11.15 5.44
CA ILE A 147 -6.27 -9.97 6.11
C ILE A 147 -4.79 -10.16 6.45
N ALA A 148 -4.46 -11.24 7.17
CA ALA A 148 -3.10 -11.45 7.67
C ALA A 148 -2.07 -11.64 6.53
N PRO A 149 -2.23 -12.50 5.53
CA PRO A 149 -1.29 -12.62 4.43
C PRO A 149 -1.14 -11.33 3.62
N ASN A 150 -2.25 -10.62 3.34
CA ASN A 150 -2.23 -9.41 2.54
C ASN A 150 -1.43 -8.28 3.22
N ILE A 151 -1.74 -7.98 4.50
CA ILE A 151 -1.05 -6.94 5.27
C ILE A 151 0.43 -7.32 5.44
N ARG A 152 0.74 -8.59 5.71
CA ARG A 152 2.12 -9.06 5.87
C ARG A 152 2.94 -8.86 4.61
N MET A 153 2.44 -9.28 3.45
CA MET A 153 3.12 -9.08 2.17
C MET A 153 3.28 -7.59 1.87
N GLY A 154 2.22 -6.80 2.01
CA GLY A 154 2.27 -5.36 1.77
C GLY A 154 3.26 -4.62 2.67
N CYS A 155 3.30 -4.96 3.96
CA CYS A 155 4.27 -4.38 4.91
C CYS A 155 5.72 -4.80 4.58
N ALA A 156 5.95 -6.05 4.18
CA ALA A 156 7.27 -6.51 3.77
C ALA A 156 7.78 -5.74 2.54
N ILE A 157 6.93 -5.56 1.53
CA ILE A 157 7.24 -4.79 0.32
C ILE A 157 7.51 -3.31 0.67
N LEU A 158 6.68 -2.71 1.50
CA LEU A 158 6.84 -1.31 1.91
C LEU A 158 8.13 -1.09 2.70
N ARG A 159 8.44 -2.01 3.63
CA ARG A 159 9.67 -1.97 4.43
C ARG A 159 10.91 -2.07 3.56
N PHE A 160 10.92 -3.02 2.62
CA PHE A 160 12.00 -3.17 1.65
C PHE A 160 12.27 -1.86 0.90
N TYR A 161 11.23 -1.18 0.41
CA TYR A 161 11.42 0.09 -0.29
C TYR A 161 11.81 1.26 0.62
N LEU A 162 11.39 1.26 1.88
CA LEU A 162 11.89 2.24 2.85
C LEU A 162 13.38 2.07 3.09
N GLU A 163 13.87 0.85 3.24
CA GLU A 163 15.30 0.54 3.38
C GLU A 163 16.06 0.91 2.10
N TYR A 164 15.56 0.50 0.95
CA TYR A 164 16.16 0.79 -0.37
C TYR A 164 16.29 2.28 -0.64
N GLU A 165 15.31 3.08 -0.25
CA GLU A 165 15.29 4.54 -0.41
C GLU A 165 15.81 5.29 0.82
N HIS A 166 16.59 4.63 1.69
CA HIS A 166 17.21 5.24 2.88
C HIS A 166 16.22 6.03 3.76
N ASN A 167 15.04 5.48 3.96
CA ASN A 167 13.90 6.06 4.69
C ASN A 167 13.31 7.33 4.04
N ASP A 168 13.54 7.58 2.76
CA ASP A 168 12.76 8.55 2.00
C ASP A 168 11.37 7.97 1.73
N VAL A 169 10.42 8.33 2.58
CA VAL A 169 9.04 7.83 2.53
C VAL A 169 8.36 8.11 1.18
N ARG A 170 8.61 9.29 0.58
CA ARG A 170 7.99 9.63 -0.72
C ARG A 170 8.49 8.74 -1.84
N ARG A 171 9.77 8.49 -1.88
CA ARG A 171 10.39 7.62 -2.89
C ARG A 171 9.99 6.17 -2.67
N ALA A 172 9.98 5.70 -1.42
CA ALA A 172 9.52 4.36 -1.06
C ALA A 172 8.07 4.12 -1.48
N LEU A 173 7.16 5.06 -1.20
CA LEU A 173 5.77 4.99 -1.62
C LEU A 173 5.62 5.03 -3.15
N ALA A 174 6.42 5.84 -3.85
CA ALA A 174 6.41 5.87 -5.31
C ALA A 174 6.85 4.53 -5.91
N ARG A 175 7.85 3.82 -5.30
CA ARG A 175 8.22 2.47 -5.70
C ARG A 175 7.13 1.45 -5.38
N TYR A 176 6.56 1.53 -4.19
CA TYR A 176 5.48 0.64 -3.76
C TYR A 176 4.31 0.62 -4.77
N ASN A 177 3.88 1.79 -5.19
CA ASN A 177 2.78 1.93 -6.15
C ASN A 177 3.23 1.84 -7.62
N GLY A 178 4.54 1.82 -7.89
CA GLY A 178 5.06 1.84 -9.25
C GLY A 178 4.96 3.19 -9.96
N SER A 179 4.88 4.28 -9.22
CA SER A 179 4.76 5.65 -9.73
C SER A 179 6.05 6.47 -9.56
N ILE A 180 7.21 5.84 -9.79
CA ILE A 180 8.53 6.48 -9.63
C ILE A 180 8.57 7.82 -10.38
N GLY A 181 9.05 8.86 -9.70
CA GLY A 181 9.10 10.22 -10.22
C GLY A 181 7.80 11.01 -10.12
N ARG A 182 6.69 10.39 -9.73
CA ARG A 182 5.39 11.06 -9.52
C ARG A 182 5.11 11.27 -8.03
N ARG A 183 4.36 12.32 -7.72
CA ARG A 183 4.02 12.70 -6.33
C ARG A 183 2.58 12.40 -5.95
N ASP A 184 1.71 12.14 -6.91
CA ASP A 184 0.25 12.00 -6.71
C ASP A 184 -0.10 10.94 -5.66
N TYR A 185 0.48 9.74 -5.78
CA TYR A 185 0.25 8.65 -4.85
C TYR A 185 0.94 8.88 -3.50
N PRO A 186 2.25 9.19 -3.44
CA PRO A 186 2.90 9.50 -2.17
C PRO A 186 2.21 10.60 -1.36
N ASP A 187 1.78 11.68 -2.00
CA ASP A 187 1.11 12.79 -1.32
C ASP A 187 -0.28 12.39 -0.78
N LYS A 188 -1.03 11.53 -1.49
CA LYS A 188 -2.28 10.95 -0.99
C LYS A 188 -2.06 10.10 0.26
N VAL A 189 -1.03 9.24 0.24
CA VAL A 189 -0.73 8.37 1.39
C VAL A 189 -0.26 9.20 2.58
N ILE A 190 0.63 10.17 2.38
CA ILE A 190 1.10 11.06 3.46
C ILE A 190 -0.06 11.87 4.05
N SER A 191 -0.97 12.37 3.22
CA SER A 191 -2.19 13.04 3.69
C SER A 191 -3.12 12.10 4.45
N ALA A 192 -3.22 10.83 4.04
CA ALA A 192 -3.96 9.83 4.80
C ALA A 192 -3.27 9.50 6.13
N TRP A 193 -1.96 9.34 6.12
CA TRP A 193 -1.14 9.10 7.31
C TRP A 193 -1.36 10.15 8.40
N THR A 194 -1.39 11.44 8.03
CA THR A 194 -1.65 12.52 9.03
C THR A 194 -2.97 12.35 9.76
N ARG A 195 -3.97 11.70 9.17
CA ARG A 195 -5.25 11.39 9.83
C ARG A 195 -5.15 10.24 10.84
N TRP A 196 -4.14 9.39 10.70
CA TRP A 196 -3.83 8.27 11.61
C TRP A 196 -2.76 8.63 12.64
N ASN A 197 -2.26 9.89 12.65
CA ASN A 197 -1.35 10.40 13.68
C ASN A 197 -1.98 10.24 15.08
N GLY A 198 -1.16 9.89 16.04
CA GLY A 198 -1.56 9.39 17.34
C GLY A 198 -1.30 7.90 17.48
N ALA A 199 -1.18 7.16 16.36
CA ALA A 199 -0.64 5.81 16.32
C ALA A 199 0.90 5.81 16.34
N ASP A 200 1.51 6.86 15.80
CA ASP A 200 2.96 6.98 15.64
C ASP A 200 3.63 7.49 16.93
N ASP A 201 2.88 8.20 17.78
CA ASP A 201 3.35 8.70 19.09
C ASP A 201 3.62 7.57 20.10
N LEU A 202 3.15 6.37 19.82
CA LEU A 202 3.41 5.16 20.61
C LEU A 202 4.83 4.60 20.34
N GLY A 203 5.84 5.48 20.42
CA GLY A 203 7.25 5.09 20.34
C GLY A 203 7.97 5.35 19.02
N PHE A 204 7.38 6.15 18.13
CA PHE A 204 8.07 6.64 16.94
C PHE A 204 8.47 8.11 17.09
N PRO A 205 9.75 8.47 16.91
CA PRO A 205 10.11 9.87 16.79
C PRO A 205 9.41 10.46 15.56
N PRO A 206 8.97 11.75 15.62
CA PRO A 206 8.36 12.41 14.48
C PRO A 206 9.30 12.33 13.28
N ALA A 207 8.74 11.99 12.11
CA ALA A 207 9.49 11.98 10.87
C ALA A 207 10.21 13.34 10.72
N GLN A 208 11.54 13.34 10.75
CA GLN A 208 12.33 14.53 10.56
C GLN A 208 12.04 15.06 9.15
N THR A 209 11.17 16.04 9.06
CA THR A 209 11.04 16.91 7.90
C THR A 209 12.36 17.64 7.77
N ARG A 210 13.29 17.12 6.96
CA ARG A 210 14.45 17.90 6.55
C ARG A 210 13.92 19.13 5.83
N ALA A 211 13.84 20.24 6.55
CA ALA A 211 13.77 21.57 5.94
C ALA A 211 14.96 21.67 4.98
N ARG A 212 14.70 21.90 3.71
CA ARG A 212 15.72 22.30 2.75
C ARG A 212 16.20 23.69 3.20
N GLN A 213 17.42 23.75 3.68
CA GLN A 213 18.22 24.95 3.61
C GLN A 213 18.82 25.08 2.21
#